data_b75bc8326dbeae8da146842a19f73bb3
#
_entry.id   b75bc8326dbeae8da146842a19f73bb3
#
_cell.length_a   1.000
_cell.length_b   1.000
_cell.length_c   1.000
_cell.angle_alpha   90.00
_cell.angle_beta   90.00
_cell.angle_gamma   90.00
#
_symmetry.space_group_name_H-M   'P 1'
#
loop_
_entity.id
_entity.type
_entity.pdbx_description
1 polymer ?
#
loop_
_entity_poly.entity_id
_entity_poly.type
_entity_poly.pdbx_seq_one_letter_code
_entity_poly.pdbx_strand_id
1 'polypeptide(L)'
;TEGNGFTFTDAEDWLAHKGTVGRPVMGEVLILDDDGRPCPTGTPGTVWFRGATNFEYFNDPAKTAESRNEAGDTSTVGDVGYLDDEGYLFLTDRKSYMIISGGVNIYPQETENLLVTHPKVMDAAVIGVPDEDLGEVVKAVVQPAPGVEPGPGLERELIAFCREHLAHFKCPRTVDFQDELPRLPTGKLYKRLLRDRYWGDHPTPIV
;
A
#
# COMPACT_ATOMS: atom_id res chain seq x y z
N THR A 1 -13.42 -9.65 2.95
CA THR A 1 -14.07 -10.15 1.74
C THR A 1 -13.82 -11.64 1.55
N GLU A 2 -12.59 -12.09 1.52
CA GLU A 2 -12.23 -13.50 1.40
C GLU A 2 -12.47 -14.31 2.68
N GLY A 3 -12.69 -13.63 3.80
CA GLY A 3 -12.82 -14.28 5.11
C GLY A 3 -11.51 -14.83 5.65
N ASN A 4 -10.38 -14.30 5.17
CA ASN A 4 -9.03 -14.74 5.49
C ASN A 4 -8.70 -14.67 6.98
N GLY A 5 -9.25 -13.69 7.70
CA GLY A 5 -9.10 -13.49 9.13
C GLY A 5 -9.81 -12.21 9.56
N PHE A 6 -9.96 -12.03 10.86
CA PHE A 6 -10.65 -10.88 11.42
C PHE A 6 -9.84 -10.27 12.55
N THR A 7 -9.67 -8.95 12.49
CA THR A 7 -9.19 -8.13 13.59
C THR A 7 -10.31 -7.22 14.07
N PHE A 8 -10.26 -6.83 15.32
CA PHE A 8 -11.23 -5.93 15.92
C PHE A 8 -10.53 -4.91 16.82
N THR A 9 -11.03 -3.70 16.84
CA THR A 9 -10.66 -2.64 17.77
C THR A 9 -11.92 -1.89 18.19
N ASP A 10 -12.01 -1.50 19.44
CA ASP A 10 -13.03 -0.56 19.89
C ASP A 10 -12.51 0.89 19.81
N ALA A 11 -13.31 1.86 20.25
CA ALA A 11 -12.97 3.27 20.18
C ALA A 11 -11.84 3.66 21.15
N GLU A 12 -11.78 3.03 22.32
CA GLU A 12 -10.77 3.29 23.34
C GLU A 12 -9.40 2.76 22.89
N ASP A 13 -9.35 1.52 22.43
CA ASP A 13 -8.16 0.89 21.85
C ASP A 13 -7.67 1.67 20.63
N TRP A 14 -8.58 2.10 19.74
CA TRP A 14 -8.20 2.87 18.55
C TRP A 14 -7.59 4.23 18.90
N LEU A 15 -8.12 4.91 19.94
CA LEU A 15 -7.57 6.20 20.39
C LEU A 15 -6.18 6.03 21.01
N ALA A 16 -5.91 4.91 21.67
CA ALA A 16 -4.59 4.58 22.20
C ALA A 16 -3.61 4.15 21.09
N HIS A 17 -4.09 3.41 20.08
CA HIS A 17 -3.31 2.86 18.97
C HIS A 17 -3.79 3.42 17.63
N LYS A 18 -3.69 4.74 17.44
CA LYS A 18 -4.23 5.44 16.26
C LYS A 18 -3.72 4.86 14.96
N GLY A 19 -4.66 4.47 14.08
CA GLY A 19 -4.36 3.88 12.78
C GLY A 19 -4.37 2.35 12.78
N THR A 20 -4.53 1.71 13.94
CA THR A 20 -4.67 0.25 14.03
C THR A 20 -5.98 -0.24 13.40
N VAL A 21 -5.95 -1.46 12.87
CA VAL A 21 -7.13 -2.24 12.51
C VAL A 21 -7.49 -3.27 13.59
N GLY A 22 -6.83 -3.19 14.75
CA GLY A 22 -7.13 -3.98 15.94
C GLY A 22 -6.29 -5.23 16.12
N ARG A 23 -6.73 -6.08 17.06
CA ARG A 23 -6.13 -7.38 17.37
C ARG A 23 -6.90 -8.52 16.71
N PRO A 24 -6.27 -9.67 16.42
CA PRO A 24 -6.99 -10.83 15.89
C PRO A 24 -8.04 -11.34 16.87
N VAL A 25 -9.26 -11.54 16.39
CA VAL A 25 -10.36 -12.16 17.14
C VAL A 25 -10.58 -13.61 16.74
N MET A 26 -9.97 -14.02 15.63
CA MET A 26 -9.98 -15.40 15.15
C MET A 26 -8.62 -15.72 14.55
N GLY A 27 -8.02 -16.82 14.96
CA GLY A 27 -6.70 -17.26 14.51
C GLY A 27 -5.57 -16.37 15.07
N GLU A 28 -4.45 -16.40 14.38
CA GLU A 28 -3.22 -15.66 14.73
C GLU A 28 -2.81 -14.81 13.52
N VAL A 29 -2.36 -13.58 13.77
CA VAL A 29 -1.72 -12.74 12.76
C VAL A 29 -0.23 -12.97 12.78
N LEU A 30 0.34 -13.25 11.62
CA LEU A 30 1.78 -13.36 11.39
C LEU A 30 2.20 -12.28 10.42
N ILE A 31 3.33 -11.64 10.67
CA ILE A 31 3.98 -10.72 9.73
C ILE A 31 5.23 -11.41 9.22
N LEU A 32 5.25 -11.73 7.93
CA LEU A 32 6.34 -12.49 7.31
C LEU A 32 7.06 -11.66 6.25
N ASP A 33 8.38 -11.81 6.19
CA ASP A 33 9.21 -11.28 5.12
C ASP A 33 9.06 -12.10 3.81
N ASP A 34 9.78 -11.73 2.76
CA ASP A 34 9.73 -12.42 1.47
C ASP A 34 10.34 -13.84 1.50
N ASP A 35 11.14 -14.16 2.52
CA ASP A 35 11.68 -15.51 2.77
C ASP A 35 10.71 -16.35 3.65
N GLY A 36 9.55 -15.80 4.04
CA GLY A 36 8.59 -16.46 4.93
C GLY A 36 9.00 -16.50 6.41
N ARG A 37 9.96 -15.68 6.83
CA ARG A 37 10.42 -15.59 8.22
C ARG A 37 9.63 -14.51 8.96
N PRO A 38 9.36 -14.70 10.27
CA PRO A 38 8.71 -13.68 11.08
C PRO A 38 9.50 -12.37 11.12
N CYS A 39 8.82 -11.26 10.83
CA CYS A 39 9.38 -9.91 10.98
C CYS A 39 9.42 -9.51 12.46
N PRO A 40 10.45 -8.72 12.88
CA PRO A 40 10.45 -8.08 14.19
C PRO A 40 9.24 -7.15 14.37
N THR A 41 8.82 -6.94 15.61
CA THR A 41 7.77 -5.95 15.97
C THR A 41 8.08 -4.58 15.39
N GLY A 42 7.06 -3.91 14.86
CA GLY A 42 7.18 -2.62 14.19
C GLY A 42 7.76 -2.67 12.77
N THR A 43 8.18 -3.85 12.29
CA THR A 43 8.73 -4.02 10.94
C THR A 43 7.64 -4.50 9.99
N PRO A 44 7.37 -3.76 8.90
CA PRO A 44 6.39 -4.16 7.90
C PRO A 44 6.80 -5.46 7.16
N GLY A 45 5.82 -6.31 6.92
CA GLY A 45 5.91 -7.52 6.11
C GLY A 45 4.52 -7.92 5.61
N THR A 46 4.45 -9.03 4.88
CA THR A 46 3.17 -9.56 4.41
C THR A 46 2.35 -10.07 5.59
N VAL A 47 1.08 -9.65 5.66
CA VAL A 47 0.14 -10.06 6.70
C VAL A 47 -0.43 -11.43 6.34
N TRP A 48 -0.24 -12.40 7.24
CA TRP A 48 -0.78 -13.74 7.13
C TRP A 48 -1.68 -14.05 8.33
N PHE A 49 -2.71 -14.86 8.11
CA PHE A 49 -3.59 -15.37 9.16
C PHE A 49 -3.43 -16.89 9.27
N ARG A 50 -3.16 -17.39 10.47
CA ARG A 50 -3.12 -18.81 10.81
C ARG A 50 -4.39 -19.22 11.53
N GLY A 51 -4.94 -20.40 11.19
CA GLY A 51 -6.13 -20.93 11.84
C GLY A 51 -7.43 -20.18 11.53
N ALA A 52 -7.42 -19.31 10.53
CA ALA A 52 -8.62 -18.66 9.99
C ALA A 52 -9.30 -19.54 8.93
N THR A 53 -10.36 -19.04 8.30
CA THR A 53 -11.12 -19.78 7.28
C THR A 53 -10.30 -19.97 6.01
N ASN A 54 -10.40 -21.17 5.42
CA ASN A 54 -9.86 -21.42 4.09
C ASN A 54 -10.81 -20.82 3.03
N PHE A 55 -10.24 -20.09 2.08
CA PHE A 55 -10.97 -19.56 0.92
C PHE A 55 -10.29 -20.02 -0.38
N GLU A 56 -10.99 -19.91 -1.50
CA GLU A 56 -10.47 -20.21 -2.82
C GLU A 56 -10.91 -19.12 -3.81
N TYR A 57 -10.01 -18.76 -4.72
CA TYR A 57 -10.38 -17.88 -5.82
C TYR A 57 -11.09 -18.69 -6.91
N PHE A 58 -12.27 -18.23 -7.30
CA PHE A 58 -13.09 -18.92 -8.31
C PHE A 58 -12.36 -18.99 -9.67
N ASN A 59 -12.21 -20.20 -10.20
CA ASN A 59 -11.50 -20.49 -11.45
C ASN A 59 -10.05 -19.99 -11.51
N ASP A 60 -9.40 -19.77 -10.37
CA ASP A 60 -8.01 -19.32 -10.29
C ASP A 60 -7.21 -20.12 -9.24
N PRO A 61 -6.85 -21.39 -9.58
CA PRO A 61 -6.10 -22.25 -8.66
C PRO A 61 -4.66 -21.74 -8.41
N ALA A 62 -4.06 -21.02 -9.35
CA ALA A 62 -2.74 -20.46 -9.18
C ALA A 62 -2.74 -19.38 -8.09
N LYS A 63 -3.65 -18.41 -8.19
CA LYS A 63 -3.82 -17.39 -7.17
C LYS A 63 -4.25 -17.95 -5.81
N THR A 64 -5.03 -19.03 -5.80
CA THR A 64 -5.38 -19.74 -4.57
C THR A 64 -4.14 -20.35 -3.91
N ALA A 65 -3.27 -20.98 -4.70
CA ALA A 65 -2.01 -21.55 -4.19
C ALA A 65 -1.06 -20.45 -3.66
N GLU A 66 -0.90 -19.32 -4.38
CA GLU A 66 -0.10 -18.17 -3.95
C GLU A 66 -0.60 -17.55 -2.64
N SER A 67 -1.89 -17.66 -2.35
CA SER A 67 -2.51 -17.11 -1.14
C SER A 67 -2.35 -18.00 0.11
N ARG A 68 -1.67 -19.14 0.02
CA ARG A 68 -1.49 -20.11 1.11
C ARG A 68 -0.04 -20.50 1.27
N ASN A 69 0.35 -20.88 2.49
CA ASN A 69 1.61 -21.56 2.71
C ASN A 69 1.51 -23.04 2.27
N GLU A 70 2.67 -23.72 2.18
CA GLU A 70 2.73 -25.14 1.77
C GLU A 70 1.93 -26.08 2.69
N ALA A 71 1.86 -25.76 4.00
CA ALA A 71 1.10 -26.55 4.97
C ALA A 71 -0.43 -26.34 4.86
N GLY A 72 -0.89 -25.27 4.19
CA GLY A 72 -2.31 -24.94 4.03
C GLY A 72 -3.00 -24.43 5.30
N ASP A 73 -2.24 -24.13 6.36
CA ASP A 73 -2.76 -23.66 7.66
C ASP A 73 -2.73 -22.14 7.81
N THR A 74 -2.06 -21.45 6.88
CA THR A 74 -1.88 -20.00 6.87
C THR A 74 -2.25 -19.44 5.51
N SER A 75 -2.92 -18.29 5.50
CA SER A 75 -3.32 -17.63 4.25
C SER A 75 -3.14 -16.12 4.31
N THR A 76 -3.00 -15.50 3.14
CA THR A 76 -2.86 -14.05 2.95
C THR A 76 -3.73 -13.56 1.80
N VAL A 77 -4.08 -12.29 1.83
CA VAL A 77 -4.70 -11.57 0.70
C VAL A 77 -3.77 -10.50 0.12
N GLY A 78 -2.48 -10.54 0.54
CA GLY A 78 -1.43 -9.66 0.05
C GLY A 78 -1.44 -8.26 0.69
N ASP A 79 -2.07 -8.10 1.85
CA ASP A 79 -1.92 -6.88 2.63
C ASP A 79 -0.54 -6.87 3.31
N VAL A 80 0.05 -5.69 3.44
CA VAL A 80 1.31 -5.44 4.14
C VAL A 80 1.02 -4.65 5.40
N GLY A 81 1.68 -5.03 6.49
CA GLY A 81 1.49 -4.37 7.78
C GLY A 81 2.53 -4.81 8.81
N TYR A 82 2.38 -4.32 10.02
CA TYR A 82 3.22 -4.69 11.16
C TYR A 82 2.36 -4.84 12.43
N LEU A 83 2.89 -5.55 13.40
CA LEU A 83 2.34 -5.60 14.74
C LEU A 83 3.15 -4.68 15.67
N ASP A 84 2.48 -3.97 16.57
CA ASP A 84 3.15 -3.28 17.67
C ASP A 84 3.48 -4.24 18.81
N ASP A 85 4.11 -3.72 19.88
CA ASP A 85 4.51 -4.52 21.06
C ASP A 85 3.32 -5.08 21.83
N GLU A 86 2.12 -4.53 21.63
CA GLU A 86 0.88 -4.96 22.26
C GLU A 86 0.04 -5.88 21.35
N GLY A 87 0.53 -6.18 20.13
CA GLY A 87 -0.10 -7.09 19.18
C GLY A 87 -1.25 -6.47 18.37
N TYR A 88 -1.31 -5.14 18.30
CA TYR A 88 -2.22 -4.46 17.38
C TYR A 88 -1.65 -4.46 15.96
N LEU A 89 -2.51 -4.74 14.98
CA LEU A 89 -2.16 -4.74 13.57
C LEU A 89 -2.34 -3.35 12.96
N PHE A 90 -1.31 -2.91 12.26
CA PHE A 90 -1.31 -1.70 11.45
C PHE A 90 -1.11 -2.08 9.99
N LEU A 91 -2.06 -1.72 9.12
CA LEU A 91 -1.90 -1.94 7.68
C LEU A 91 -1.12 -0.78 7.07
N THR A 92 -0.14 -1.11 6.24
CA THR A 92 0.70 -0.13 5.55
C THR A 92 0.28 0.04 4.10
N ASP A 93 0.12 -1.06 3.35
CA ASP A 93 -0.26 -1.06 1.94
C ASP A 93 -0.64 -2.47 1.47
N ARG A 94 -0.76 -2.64 0.15
CA ARG A 94 -0.83 -3.93 -0.51
C ARG A 94 0.49 -4.28 -1.20
N LYS A 95 0.91 -5.52 -1.14
CA LYS A 95 2.13 -6.01 -1.80
C LYS A 95 2.14 -5.67 -3.30
N SER A 96 0.99 -5.76 -3.97
CA SER A 96 0.83 -5.44 -5.39
C SER A 96 1.03 -3.96 -5.76
N TYR A 97 1.08 -3.06 -4.76
CA TYR A 97 1.30 -1.62 -4.97
C TYR A 97 2.67 -1.16 -4.51
N MET A 98 3.41 -2.05 -3.86
CA MET A 98 4.77 -1.76 -3.39
C MET A 98 5.65 -1.35 -4.57
N ILE A 99 6.44 -0.30 -4.38
CA ILE A 99 7.42 0.23 -5.34
C ILE A 99 8.80 -0.28 -4.92
N ILE A 100 9.54 -0.86 -5.85
CA ILE A 100 10.91 -1.32 -5.59
C ILE A 100 11.88 -0.37 -6.28
N SER A 101 12.44 0.55 -5.50
CA SER A 101 13.38 1.55 -5.99
C SER A 101 14.78 1.31 -5.47
N GLY A 102 15.70 0.95 -6.35
CA GLY A 102 17.09 0.64 -5.97
C GLY A 102 17.20 -0.46 -4.91
N GLY A 103 16.30 -1.45 -4.92
CA GLY A 103 16.24 -2.54 -3.93
C GLY A 103 15.57 -2.17 -2.60
N VAL A 104 14.98 -0.98 -2.50
CA VAL A 104 14.25 -0.54 -1.31
C VAL A 104 12.75 -0.66 -1.55
N ASN A 105 12.06 -1.35 -0.64
CA ASN A 105 10.60 -1.45 -0.64
C ASN A 105 9.97 -0.14 -0.15
N ILE A 106 9.16 0.49 -0.99
CA ILE A 106 8.44 1.73 -0.69
C ILE A 106 6.94 1.44 -0.75
N TYR A 107 6.24 1.83 0.30
CA TYR A 107 4.79 1.66 0.41
C TYR A 107 4.09 2.99 0.06
N PRO A 108 3.43 3.08 -1.12
CA PRO A 108 2.82 4.32 -1.62
C PRO A 108 1.81 4.97 -0.69
N GLN A 109 1.08 4.19 0.10
CA GLN A 109 0.01 4.67 0.98
C GLN A 109 0.49 5.73 1.98
N GLU A 110 1.73 5.63 2.46
CA GLU A 110 2.30 6.62 3.39
C GLU A 110 2.41 8.00 2.74
N THR A 111 2.86 8.03 1.50
CA THR A 111 2.97 9.27 0.71
C THR A 111 1.61 9.80 0.29
N GLU A 112 0.66 8.92 -0.07
CA GLU A 112 -0.72 9.29 -0.36
C GLU A 112 -1.40 9.94 0.85
N ASN A 113 -1.30 9.29 2.02
CA ASN A 113 -1.85 9.80 3.27
C ASN A 113 -1.30 11.18 3.63
N LEU A 114 -0.03 11.44 3.36
CA LEU A 114 0.57 12.75 3.57
C LEU A 114 0.04 13.78 2.56
N LEU A 115 0.06 13.45 1.26
CA LEU A 115 -0.35 14.36 0.19
C LEU A 115 -1.78 14.87 0.36
N VAL A 116 -2.74 14.02 0.77
CA VAL A 116 -4.13 14.41 0.97
C VAL A 116 -4.34 15.34 2.18
N THR A 117 -3.33 15.51 3.05
CA THR A 117 -3.38 16.52 4.11
C THR A 117 -3.02 17.94 3.63
N HIS A 118 -2.45 18.04 2.41
CA HIS A 118 -2.08 19.34 1.85
C HIS A 118 -3.31 20.09 1.34
N PRO A 119 -3.52 21.39 1.69
CA PRO A 119 -4.75 22.12 1.38
C PRO A 119 -5.06 22.28 -0.11
N LYS A 120 -4.06 22.12 -0.97
CA LYS A 120 -4.20 22.20 -2.43
C LYS A 120 -4.46 20.85 -3.10
N VAL A 121 -4.55 19.76 -2.35
CA VAL A 121 -4.76 18.40 -2.84
C VAL A 121 -6.14 17.92 -2.46
N MET A 122 -6.93 17.52 -3.45
CA MET A 122 -8.23 16.89 -3.26
C MET A 122 -8.09 15.37 -3.10
N ASP A 123 -7.22 14.76 -3.92
CA ASP A 123 -6.95 13.33 -3.90
C ASP A 123 -5.55 13.05 -4.48
N ALA A 124 -4.95 11.93 -4.12
CA ALA A 124 -3.62 11.55 -4.57
C ALA A 124 -3.50 10.04 -4.77
N ALA A 125 -2.81 9.65 -5.83
CA ALA A 125 -2.35 8.30 -6.08
C ALA A 125 -0.82 8.32 -6.23
N VAL A 126 -0.16 7.37 -5.60
CA VAL A 126 1.30 7.19 -5.71
C VAL A 126 1.59 5.82 -6.31
N ILE A 127 2.43 5.81 -7.33
CA ILE A 127 2.77 4.61 -8.11
C ILE A 127 4.26 4.56 -8.39
N GLY A 128 4.79 3.35 -8.64
CA GLY A 128 6.09 3.15 -9.25
C GLY A 128 6.00 3.35 -10.76
N VAL A 129 6.96 4.09 -11.31
CA VAL A 129 7.14 4.22 -12.75
C VAL A 129 8.55 3.76 -13.13
N PRO A 130 8.76 3.26 -14.37
CA PRO A 130 10.06 2.76 -14.80
C PRO A 130 11.19 3.79 -14.67
N ASP A 131 12.34 3.33 -14.22
CA ASP A 131 13.58 4.10 -14.15
C ASP A 131 14.76 3.18 -14.50
N GLU A 132 15.66 3.65 -15.39
CA GLU A 132 16.76 2.83 -15.93
C GLU A 132 17.80 2.43 -14.87
N ASP A 133 18.00 3.27 -13.84
CA ASP A 133 19.01 3.05 -12.81
C ASP A 133 18.46 2.32 -11.58
N LEU A 134 17.23 2.62 -11.18
CA LEU A 134 16.64 2.15 -9.93
C LEU A 134 15.54 1.09 -10.13
N GLY A 135 15.22 0.74 -11.38
CA GLY A 135 14.10 -0.12 -11.73
C GLY A 135 12.77 0.64 -11.66
N GLU A 136 12.41 1.15 -10.51
CA GLU A 136 11.24 2.01 -10.31
C GLU A 136 11.61 3.28 -9.55
N VAL A 137 10.84 4.35 -9.80
CA VAL A 137 10.85 5.57 -8.97
C VAL A 137 9.45 5.99 -8.59
N VAL A 138 9.34 6.70 -7.49
CA VAL A 138 8.06 7.17 -6.96
C VAL A 138 7.53 8.31 -7.82
N LYS A 139 6.29 8.17 -8.30
CA LYS A 139 5.52 9.21 -8.98
C LYS A 139 4.20 9.43 -8.25
N ALA A 140 3.83 10.68 -8.02
CA ALA A 140 2.49 11.03 -7.58
C ALA A 140 1.62 11.46 -8.78
N VAL A 141 0.35 11.08 -8.76
CA VAL A 141 -0.69 11.61 -9.64
C VAL A 141 -1.72 12.27 -8.73
N VAL A 142 -1.89 13.57 -8.85
CA VAL A 142 -2.64 14.39 -7.91
C VAL A 142 -3.86 15.00 -8.59
N GLN A 143 -5.01 14.93 -7.91
CA GLN A 143 -6.17 15.73 -8.21
C GLN A 143 -6.09 17.03 -7.40
N PRO A 144 -5.92 18.19 -8.03
CA PRO A 144 -5.89 19.47 -7.31
C PRO A 144 -7.22 19.78 -6.64
N ALA A 145 -7.17 20.51 -5.54
CA ALA A 145 -8.37 21.05 -4.91
C ALA A 145 -9.07 22.09 -5.84
N PRO A 146 -10.39 22.28 -5.71
CA PRO A 146 -11.12 23.24 -6.54
C PRO A 146 -10.49 24.64 -6.52
N GLY A 147 -10.27 25.20 -7.70
CA GLY A 147 -9.66 26.54 -7.87
C GLY A 147 -8.14 26.58 -7.76
N VAL A 148 -7.49 25.45 -7.60
CA VAL A 148 -6.02 25.35 -7.61
C VAL A 148 -5.55 25.05 -9.04
N GLU A 149 -4.69 25.92 -9.57
CA GLU A 149 -4.10 25.74 -10.89
C GLU A 149 -2.95 24.73 -10.86
N PRO A 150 -3.03 23.63 -11.63
CA PRO A 150 -1.94 22.66 -11.74
C PRO A 150 -0.75 23.27 -12.50
N GLY A 151 0.46 22.82 -12.17
CA GLY A 151 1.64 23.22 -12.91
C GLY A 151 2.95 23.04 -12.14
N PRO A 152 4.09 23.43 -12.74
CA PRO A 152 5.43 23.20 -12.15
C PRO A 152 5.64 23.86 -10.78
N GLY A 153 4.87 24.90 -10.46
CA GLY A 153 4.89 25.55 -9.16
C GLY A 153 4.31 24.65 -8.08
N LEU A 154 3.13 24.10 -8.32
CA LEU A 154 2.44 23.17 -7.42
C LEU A 154 3.22 21.86 -7.29
N GLU A 155 3.76 21.33 -8.38
CA GLU A 155 4.63 20.14 -8.34
C GLU A 155 5.78 20.30 -7.35
N ARG A 156 6.56 21.40 -7.48
CA ARG A 156 7.68 21.66 -6.57
C ARG A 156 7.25 21.82 -5.13
N GLU A 157 6.12 22.49 -4.89
CA GLU A 157 5.53 22.67 -3.57
C GLU A 157 5.18 21.34 -2.92
N LEU A 158 4.50 20.44 -3.64
CA LEU A 158 4.10 19.12 -3.14
C LEU A 158 5.31 18.21 -2.89
N ILE A 159 6.32 18.22 -3.77
CA ILE A 159 7.56 17.47 -3.54
C ILE A 159 8.30 18.00 -2.32
N ALA A 160 8.39 19.33 -2.15
CA ALA A 160 9.01 19.92 -0.96
C ALA A 160 8.25 19.53 0.31
N PHE A 161 6.93 19.60 0.28
CA PHE A 161 6.08 19.17 1.39
C PHE A 161 6.32 17.71 1.78
N CYS A 162 6.42 16.80 0.80
CA CYS A 162 6.77 15.41 1.08
C CYS A 162 8.16 15.29 1.74
N ARG A 163 9.16 16.04 1.26
CA ARG A 163 10.53 15.98 1.78
C ARG A 163 10.69 16.51 3.21
N GLU A 164 9.79 17.37 3.66
CA GLU A 164 9.76 17.87 5.04
C GLU A 164 9.23 16.83 6.03
N HIS A 165 8.45 15.84 5.56
CA HIS A 165 7.72 14.92 6.42
C HIS A 165 8.11 13.44 6.25
N LEU A 166 8.72 13.08 5.12
CA LEU A 166 9.08 11.71 4.77
C LEU A 166 10.56 11.57 4.45
N ALA A 167 11.06 10.33 4.58
CA ALA A 167 12.38 9.99 4.05
C ALA A 167 12.43 10.22 2.53
N HIS A 168 13.56 10.75 2.03
CA HIS A 168 13.70 11.21 0.65
C HIS A 168 13.37 10.15 -0.41
N PHE A 169 13.68 8.88 -0.14
CA PHE A 169 13.40 7.78 -1.06
C PHE A 169 11.90 7.47 -1.21
N LYS A 170 11.06 7.89 -0.25
CA LYS A 170 9.60 7.77 -0.30
C LYS A 170 8.94 8.94 -1.05
N CYS A 171 9.66 10.05 -1.24
CA CYS A 171 9.11 11.25 -1.86
C CYS A 171 8.98 11.08 -3.38
N PRO A 172 7.91 11.61 -4.00
CA PRO A 172 7.77 11.60 -5.44
C PRO A 172 8.94 12.32 -6.12
N ARG A 173 9.46 11.75 -7.21
CA ARG A 173 10.40 12.46 -8.11
C ARG A 173 9.68 13.45 -9.00
N THR A 174 8.45 13.09 -9.40
CA THR A 174 7.59 13.92 -10.24
C THR A 174 6.15 13.86 -9.79
N VAL A 175 5.38 14.92 -10.08
CA VAL A 175 3.94 14.98 -9.82
C VAL A 175 3.21 15.32 -11.11
N ASP A 176 2.31 14.45 -11.53
CA ASP A 176 1.39 14.73 -12.62
C ASP A 176 0.02 15.12 -12.05
N PHE A 177 -0.77 15.85 -12.82
CA PHE A 177 -2.08 16.32 -12.39
C PHE A 177 -3.18 15.76 -13.27
N GLN A 178 -4.30 15.38 -12.66
CA GLN A 178 -5.52 14.94 -13.34
C GLN A 178 -6.73 15.58 -12.68
N ASP A 179 -7.75 15.89 -13.47
CA ASP A 179 -9.01 16.48 -12.97
C ASP A 179 -9.76 15.48 -12.06
N GLU A 180 -9.62 14.17 -12.33
CA GLU A 180 -10.21 13.10 -11.54
C GLU A 180 -9.33 11.85 -11.60
N LEU A 181 -9.10 11.23 -10.45
CA LEU A 181 -8.38 9.96 -10.37
C LEU A 181 -9.33 8.78 -10.68
N PRO A 182 -8.84 7.74 -11.41
CA PRO A 182 -9.68 6.61 -11.78
C PRO A 182 -10.08 5.80 -10.55
N ARG A 183 -11.38 5.50 -10.46
CA ARG A 183 -11.94 4.70 -9.37
C ARG A 183 -12.79 3.54 -9.91
N LEU A 184 -12.79 2.45 -9.17
CA LEU A 184 -13.72 1.34 -9.38
C LEU A 184 -15.15 1.77 -9.00
N PRO A 185 -16.20 1.08 -9.48
CA PRO A 185 -17.59 1.34 -9.06
C PRO A 185 -17.80 1.28 -7.55
N THR A 186 -16.91 0.61 -6.82
CA THR A 186 -16.89 0.54 -5.35
C THR A 186 -16.31 1.78 -4.68
N GLY A 187 -15.83 2.77 -5.45
CA GLY A 187 -15.15 3.98 -4.96
C GLY A 187 -13.66 3.81 -4.69
N LYS A 188 -13.12 2.59 -4.74
CA LYS A 188 -11.68 2.35 -4.53
C LYS A 188 -10.85 2.91 -5.69
N LEU A 189 -9.73 3.57 -5.36
CA LEU A 189 -8.76 4.05 -6.33
C LEU A 189 -8.24 2.90 -7.21
N TYR A 190 -8.27 3.10 -8.54
CA TYR A 190 -7.85 2.09 -9.51
C TYR A 190 -6.39 2.34 -9.94
N LYS A 191 -5.46 2.13 -9.01
CA LYS A 191 -4.01 2.36 -9.23
C LYS A 191 -3.45 1.59 -10.43
N ARG A 192 -3.95 0.38 -10.70
CA ARG A 192 -3.51 -0.41 -11.85
C ARG A 192 -3.69 0.34 -13.16
N LEU A 193 -4.84 1.00 -13.37
CA LEU A 193 -5.09 1.76 -14.58
C LEU A 193 -4.13 2.95 -14.73
N LEU A 194 -3.74 3.58 -13.61
CA LEU A 194 -2.71 4.62 -13.62
C LEU A 194 -1.35 4.02 -13.99
N ARG A 195 -0.95 2.96 -13.29
CA ARG A 195 0.33 2.29 -13.54
C ARG A 195 0.47 1.87 -15.00
N ASP A 196 -0.52 1.22 -15.56
CA ASP A 196 -0.52 0.74 -16.95
C ASP A 196 -0.28 1.88 -17.95
N ARG A 197 -0.74 3.11 -17.68
CA ARG A 197 -0.49 4.28 -18.54
C ARG A 197 0.98 4.73 -18.58
N TYR A 198 1.70 4.59 -17.46
CA TYR A 198 3.11 5.00 -17.34
C TYR A 198 4.08 3.88 -17.70
N TRP A 199 3.65 2.65 -17.59
CA TRP A 199 4.47 1.49 -17.94
C TRP A 199 4.46 1.22 -19.44
N GLY A 200 3.34 1.48 -20.15
CA GLY A 200 3.23 1.24 -21.59
C GLY A 200 3.64 -0.19 -21.97
N ASP A 201 4.62 -0.31 -22.87
CA ASP A 201 5.19 -1.60 -23.31
C ASP A 201 6.36 -2.09 -22.42
N HIS A 202 6.71 -1.37 -21.36
CA HIS A 202 7.72 -1.86 -20.41
C HIS A 202 7.21 -3.11 -19.68
N PRO A 203 8.03 -4.16 -19.55
CA PRO A 203 7.63 -5.32 -18.77
C PRO A 203 7.44 -4.91 -17.32
N THR A 204 6.25 -5.17 -16.79
CA THR A 204 5.98 -4.97 -15.36
C THR A 204 6.89 -5.89 -14.56
N PRO A 205 7.62 -5.40 -13.53
CA PRO A 205 8.35 -6.30 -12.66
C PRO A 205 7.38 -7.35 -12.10
N ILE A 206 7.76 -8.60 -12.22
CA ILE A 206 7.04 -9.70 -11.55
C ILE A 206 7.40 -9.58 -10.07
N VAL A 207 6.45 -9.09 -9.27
CA VAL A 207 6.55 -9.09 -7.81
C VAL A 207 5.83 -10.32 -7.28
#